data_23efb7ff1a53ce0bb0925d55abe37176
#
_entry.id   23efb7ff1a53ce0bb0925d55abe37176
#
_cell.length_a   1.000
_cell.length_b   1.000
_cell.length_c   1.000
_cell.angle_alpha   90.00
_cell.angle_beta   90.00
_cell.angle_gamma   90.00
#
_symmetry.space_group_name_H-M   'P 1'
#
loop_
_entity.id
_entity.type
_entity.pdbx_description
1 polymer ?
#
loop_
_entity_poly.entity_id
_entity_poly.type
_entity_poly.pdbx_seq_one_letter_code
_entity_poly.pdbx_strand_id
1 'polypeptide(L)'
;MEKTELRRLIRQKKRALTPEQIETASDRLAERLFRHPLYRQARTVYLYLSCNQEVRTAPILRRALADGKRVAAPCVEGERLRFRLLTADTPLVPDAFGAPEPLGSPPVDDPTALVLLPGLAFGADGARLGYG
;
A
#
# COMPACT_ATOMS: atom_id res chain seq x y z
N MET A 1 4.18 -23.27 13.14
CA MET A 1 4.96 -22.08 13.56
C MET A 1 4.02 -20.99 14.04
N GLU A 2 4.28 -20.44 15.20
CA GLU A 2 3.46 -19.38 15.74
C GLU A 2 3.64 -18.08 14.95
N LYS A 3 2.61 -17.23 14.95
CA LYS A 3 2.63 -15.97 14.21
C LYS A 3 3.79 -15.05 14.60
N THR A 4 4.11 -14.98 15.91
CA THR A 4 5.20 -14.13 16.40
C THR A 4 6.55 -14.57 15.83
N GLU A 5 6.81 -15.87 15.82
CA GLU A 5 8.04 -16.41 15.28
C GLU A 5 8.10 -16.25 13.76
N LEU A 6 7.00 -16.49 13.06
CA LEU A 6 6.93 -16.30 11.63
C LEU A 6 7.20 -14.83 11.25
N ARG A 7 6.60 -13.88 11.99
CA ARG A 7 6.87 -12.45 11.77
C ARG A 7 8.34 -12.12 11.95
N ARG A 8 8.98 -12.69 12.97
CA ARG A 8 10.41 -12.48 13.23
C ARG A 8 11.26 -12.96 12.05
N LEU A 9 10.99 -14.15 11.56
CA LEU A 9 11.71 -14.72 10.42
C LEU A 9 11.52 -13.91 9.15
N ILE A 10 10.28 -13.50 8.85
CA ILE A 10 9.97 -12.72 7.66
C ILE A 10 10.65 -11.34 7.74
N ARG A 11 10.57 -10.68 8.91
CA ARG A 11 11.25 -9.39 9.10
C ARG A 11 12.76 -9.49 8.90
N GLN A 12 13.36 -10.58 9.37
CA GLN A 12 14.78 -10.83 9.17
C GLN A 12 15.12 -10.98 7.69
N LYS A 13 14.33 -11.75 6.95
CA LYS A 13 14.51 -11.90 5.49
C LYS A 13 14.34 -10.58 4.75
N LYS A 14 13.35 -9.78 5.14
CA LYS A 14 13.10 -8.49 4.50
C LYS A 14 14.23 -7.49 4.74
N ARG A 15 14.82 -7.48 5.94
CA ARG A 15 15.97 -6.62 6.22
C ARG A 15 17.20 -6.96 5.38
N ALA A 16 17.32 -8.20 4.94
CA ALA A 16 18.41 -8.64 4.06
C ALA A 16 18.22 -8.20 2.61
N LEU A 17 17.02 -7.74 2.24
CA LEU A 17 16.78 -7.26 0.88
C LEU A 17 17.46 -5.92 0.64
N THR A 18 18.12 -5.80 -0.50
CA THR A 18 18.70 -4.52 -0.92
C THR A 18 17.60 -3.60 -1.47
N PRO A 19 17.80 -2.27 -1.47
CA PRO A 19 16.86 -1.35 -2.11
C PRO A 19 16.59 -1.71 -3.58
N GLU A 20 17.59 -2.18 -4.30
CA GLU A 20 17.44 -2.61 -5.69
C GLU A 20 16.53 -3.82 -5.83
N GLN A 21 16.65 -4.80 -4.94
CA GLN A 21 15.80 -5.98 -4.93
C GLN A 21 14.34 -5.60 -4.66
N ILE A 22 14.11 -4.68 -3.72
CA ILE A 22 12.77 -4.18 -3.40
C ILE A 22 12.19 -3.44 -4.60
N GLU A 23 12.96 -2.59 -5.25
CA GLU A 23 12.52 -1.85 -6.43
C GLU A 23 12.16 -2.79 -7.58
N THR A 24 13.01 -3.76 -7.87
CA THR A 24 12.77 -4.74 -8.94
C THR A 24 11.49 -5.55 -8.68
N ALA A 25 11.32 -6.04 -7.46
CA ALA A 25 10.13 -6.80 -7.09
C ALA A 25 8.87 -5.93 -7.15
N SER A 26 8.97 -4.67 -6.72
CA SER A 26 7.87 -3.72 -6.76
C SER A 26 7.44 -3.41 -8.18
N ASP A 27 8.39 -3.23 -9.09
CA ASP A 27 8.11 -2.98 -10.50
C ASP A 27 7.38 -4.15 -11.16
N ARG A 28 7.79 -5.38 -10.85
CA ARG A 28 7.12 -6.59 -11.37
C ARG A 28 5.69 -6.71 -10.86
N LEU A 29 5.49 -6.45 -9.57
CA LEU A 29 4.14 -6.45 -8.98
C LEU A 29 3.25 -5.38 -9.62
N ALA A 30 3.79 -4.18 -9.81
CA ALA A 30 3.05 -3.09 -10.43
C ALA A 30 2.63 -3.43 -11.86
N GLU A 31 3.50 -4.01 -12.67
CA GLU A 31 3.16 -4.42 -14.03
C GLU A 31 2.03 -5.45 -14.05
N ARG A 32 2.06 -6.43 -13.15
CA ARG A 32 0.99 -7.41 -13.04
C ARG A 32 -0.32 -6.77 -12.62
N LEU A 33 -0.26 -5.84 -11.67
CA LEU A 33 -1.43 -5.10 -11.22
C LEU A 33 -2.08 -4.35 -12.38
N PHE A 34 -1.30 -3.63 -13.17
CA PHE A 34 -1.83 -2.81 -14.26
C PHE A 34 -2.55 -3.63 -15.34
N ARG A 35 -2.19 -4.89 -15.48
CA ARG A 35 -2.85 -5.82 -16.41
C ARG A 35 -4.06 -6.53 -15.80
N HIS A 36 -4.20 -6.45 -14.48
CA HIS A 36 -5.26 -7.17 -13.79
C HIS A 36 -6.62 -6.53 -14.05
N PRO A 37 -7.68 -7.33 -14.35
CA PRO A 37 -9.01 -6.78 -14.63
C PRO A 37 -9.55 -5.90 -13.50
N LEU A 38 -9.32 -6.26 -12.25
CA LEU A 38 -9.78 -5.47 -11.10
C LEU A 38 -9.17 -4.06 -11.09
N TYR A 39 -7.89 -3.94 -11.45
CA TYR A 39 -7.26 -2.63 -11.58
C TYR A 39 -7.86 -1.85 -12.75
N ARG A 40 -7.99 -2.51 -13.90
CA ARG A 40 -8.47 -1.86 -15.13
C ARG A 40 -9.89 -1.33 -14.98
N GLN A 41 -10.74 -2.05 -14.24
CA GLN A 41 -12.14 -1.68 -14.01
C GLN A 41 -12.31 -0.67 -12.88
N ALA A 42 -11.40 -0.60 -11.94
CA ALA A 42 -11.51 0.27 -10.77
C ALA A 42 -11.46 1.74 -11.16
N ARG A 43 -12.36 2.53 -10.60
CA ARG A 43 -12.33 4.00 -10.72
C ARG A 43 -11.58 4.63 -9.55
N THR A 44 -11.53 3.94 -8.43
CA THR A 44 -10.88 4.39 -7.20
C THR A 44 -9.95 3.30 -6.71
N VAL A 45 -8.76 3.70 -6.31
CA VAL A 45 -7.74 2.80 -5.72
C VAL A 45 -7.37 3.32 -4.34
N TYR A 46 -7.55 2.47 -3.35
CA TYR A 46 -7.04 2.71 -2.00
C TYR A 46 -5.69 2.01 -1.89
N LEU A 47 -4.65 2.80 -1.65
CA LEU A 47 -3.31 2.25 -1.47
C LEU A 47 -2.69 2.74 -0.17
N TYR A 48 -1.69 2.02 0.30
CA TYR A 48 -0.87 2.48 1.40
C TYR A 48 0.35 3.22 0.85
N LEU A 49 0.86 4.17 1.63
CA LEU A 49 2.11 4.84 1.30
C LEU A 49 3.24 4.02 1.89
N SER A 50 4.01 3.39 1.01
CA SER A 50 5.02 2.42 1.41
C SER A 50 6.13 3.04 2.26
N CYS A 51 6.57 2.29 3.25
CA CYS A 51 7.70 2.63 4.09
C CYS A 51 8.52 1.37 4.40
N ASN A 52 9.73 1.56 4.93
CA ASN A 52 10.65 0.45 5.24
C ASN A 52 10.87 -0.48 4.04
N GLN A 53 10.70 -1.79 4.23
CA GLN A 53 10.90 -2.80 3.18
C GLN A 53 9.61 -3.23 2.50
N GLU A 54 8.58 -2.40 2.55
CA GLU A 54 7.33 -2.70 1.85
C GLU A 54 7.47 -2.56 0.34
N VAL A 55 6.59 -3.23 -0.40
CA VAL A 55 6.45 -3.00 -1.83
C VAL A 55 6.20 -1.51 -2.08
N ARG A 56 6.97 -0.93 -2.97
CA ARG A 56 6.89 0.50 -3.27
C ARG A 56 5.61 0.80 -4.05
N THR A 57 4.80 1.68 -3.51
CA THR A 57 3.51 2.04 -4.10
C THR A 57 3.55 3.32 -4.92
N ALA A 58 4.63 4.09 -4.86
CA ALA A 58 4.76 5.33 -5.63
C ALA A 58 4.55 5.16 -7.14
N PRO A 59 5.09 4.14 -7.82
CA PRO A 59 4.80 3.92 -9.23
C PRO A 59 3.33 3.64 -9.50
N ILE A 60 2.66 2.92 -8.59
CA ILE A 60 1.24 2.60 -8.71
C ILE A 60 0.41 3.87 -8.56
N LEU A 61 0.76 4.71 -7.59
CA LEU A 61 0.10 6.01 -7.41
C LEU A 61 0.20 6.86 -8.67
N ARG A 62 1.39 7.00 -9.23
CA ARG A 62 1.60 7.80 -10.45
C ARG A 62 0.79 7.26 -11.62
N ARG A 63 0.81 5.95 -11.84
CA ARG A 63 0.08 5.32 -12.94
C ARG A 63 -1.43 5.45 -12.75
N ALA A 64 -1.94 5.24 -11.55
CA ALA A 64 -3.37 5.37 -11.28
C ALA A 64 -3.87 6.78 -11.51
N LEU A 65 -3.11 7.80 -11.11
CA LEU A 65 -3.44 9.19 -11.40
C LEU A 65 -3.40 9.48 -12.90
N ALA A 66 -2.40 8.97 -13.61
CA ALA A 66 -2.29 9.13 -15.06
C ALA A 66 -3.45 8.45 -15.80
N ASP A 67 -3.94 7.33 -15.28
CA ASP A 67 -5.10 6.62 -15.82
C ASP A 67 -6.44 7.29 -15.48
N GLY A 68 -6.42 8.42 -14.77
CA GLY A 68 -7.63 9.16 -14.41
C GLY A 68 -8.40 8.57 -13.23
N LYS A 69 -7.79 7.70 -12.46
CA LYS A 69 -8.44 7.11 -11.27
C LYS A 69 -8.32 8.05 -10.07
N ARG A 70 -9.30 7.94 -9.15
CA ARG A 70 -9.13 8.54 -7.83
C ARG A 70 -8.25 7.64 -6.99
N VAL A 71 -7.33 8.23 -6.25
CA VAL A 71 -6.43 7.52 -5.35
C VAL A 71 -6.57 8.08 -3.95
N ALA A 72 -6.62 7.20 -2.97
CA ALA A 72 -6.71 7.59 -1.57
C ALA A 72 -5.75 6.75 -0.73
N ALA A 73 -5.26 7.34 0.36
CA ALA A 73 -4.38 6.69 1.30
C ALA A 73 -4.97 6.75 2.71
N PRO A 74 -4.63 5.77 3.57
CA PRO A 74 -5.20 5.71 4.90
C PRO A 74 -4.60 6.77 5.83
N CYS A 75 -5.47 7.35 6.65
CA CYS A 75 -5.11 8.20 7.77
C CYS A 75 -5.65 7.56 9.05
N VAL A 76 -4.84 7.54 10.09
CA VAL A 76 -5.27 7.03 11.39
C VAL A 76 -6.09 8.11 12.11
N GLU A 77 -7.34 7.79 12.45
CA GLU A 77 -8.23 8.65 13.21
C GLU A 77 -8.72 7.85 14.44
N GLY A 78 -8.01 7.98 15.57
CA GLY A 78 -8.27 7.18 16.75
C GLY A 78 -8.00 5.71 16.49
N GLU A 79 -9.02 4.86 16.64
CA GLU A 79 -8.93 3.42 16.37
C GLU A 79 -9.34 3.05 14.93
N ARG A 80 -9.66 4.05 14.11
CA ARG A 80 -10.18 3.85 12.76
C ARG A 80 -9.18 4.32 11.72
N LEU A 81 -9.30 3.76 10.52
CA LEU A 81 -8.63 4.26 9.33
C LEU A 81 -9.65 4.99 8.47
N ARG A 82 -9.26 6.15 7.97
CA ARG A 82 -10.04 6.87 6.98
C ARG A 82 -9.19 7.12 5.76
N PHE A 83 -9.72 6.81 4.59
CA PHE A 83 -9.01 7.05 3.33
C PHE A 83 -9.27 8.46 2.86
N ARG A 84 -8.18 9.18 2.57
CA ARG A 84 -8.22 10.55 2.10
C ARG A 84 -7.59 10.68 0.74
N LEU A 85 -8.10 11.60 -0.06
CA LEU A 85 -7.70 11.79 -1.45
C LEU A 85 -6.22 12.11 -1.58
N LEU A 86 -5.57 11.44 -2.53
CA LEU A 86 -4.20 11.73 -2.95
C LEU A 86 -4.21 12.29 -4.36
N THR A 87 -3.49 13.40 -4.54
CA THR A 87 -3.14 13.95 -5.85
C THR A 87 -1.62 14.11 -5.92
N ALA A 88 -1.11 14.54 -7.07
CA ALA A 88 0.32 14.79 -7.21
C ALA A 88 0.83 15.88 -6.25
N ASP A 89 -0.06 16.78 -5.82
CA ASP A 89 0.29 17.94 -5.00
C ASP A 89 -0.12 17.81 -3.52
N THR A 90 -0.70 16.69 -3.12
CA THR A 90 -1.14 16.50 -1.74
C THR A 90 0.06 16.50 -0.79
N PRO A 91 0.10 17.39 0.23
CA PRO A 91 1.15 17.35 1.23
C PRO A 91 1.04 16.07 2.07
N LEU A 92 2.18 15.51 2.43
CA LEU A 92 2.28 14.34 3.29
C LEU A 92 2.96 14.73 4.60
N VAL A 93 2.40 14.23 5.71
CA VAL A 93 2.98 14.43 7.03
C VAL A 93 3.13 13.07 7.72
N PRO A 94 4.13 12.88 8.59
CA PRO A 94 4.25 11.64 9.34
C PRO A 94 3.13 11.49 10.36
N ASP A 95 2.62 10.26 10.51
CA ASP A 95 1.71 9.93 11.59
C ASP A 95 2.48 9.68 12.89
N ALA A 96 1.79 9.19 13.94
CA ALA A 96 2.40 8.89 15.23
C ALA A 96 3.49 7.80 15.14
N PHE A 97 3.50 6.99 14.09
CA PHE A 97 4.48 5.92 13.86
C PHE A 97 5.49 6.25 12.77
N GLY A 98 5.47 7.48 12.25
CA GLY A 98 6.37 7.93 11.21
C GLY A 98 5.94 7.57 9.78
N ALA A 99 4.82 6.90 9.59
CA ALA A 99 4.28 6.60 8.27
C ALA A 99 3.67 7.86 7.64
N PRO A 100 3.87 8.12 6.34
CA PRO A 100 3.31 9.32 5.71
C PRO A 100 1.79 9.23 5.59
N GLU A 101 1.14 10.37 5.82
CA GLU A 101 -0.32 10.52 5.68
C GLU A 101 -0.65 11.79 4.88
N PRO A 102 -1.74 11.77 4.07
CA PRO A 102 -2.21 12.99 3.40
C PRO A 102 -2.67 14.06 4.40
N LEU A 103 -2.24 15.30 4.19
CA LEU A 103 -2.65 16.42 5.05
C LEU A 103 -3.74 17.24 4.37
N GLY A 104 -4.86 17.42 5.08
CA GLY A 104 -5.93 18.33 4.68
C GLY A 104 -6.76 17.90 3.49
N SER A 105 -6.59 16.68 3.02
CA SER A 105 -7.34 16.15 1.89
C SER A 105 -8.74 15.70 2.30
N PRO A 106 -9.72 15.79 1.39
CA PRO A 106 -11.07 15.29 1.70
C PRO A 106 -11.09 13.75 1.82
N PRO A 107 -12.02 13.21 2.63
CA PRO A 107 -12.20 11.76 2.69
C PRO A 107 -12.77 11.21 1.39
N VAL A 108 -12.46 9.95 1.11
CA VAL A 108 -13.01 9.21 -0.02
C VAL A 108 -13.69 7.97 0.54
N ASP A 109 -14.97 7.83 0.26
CA ASP A 109 -15.78 6.68 0.66
C ASP A 109 -16.35 6.03 -0.60
N ASP A 110 -15.63 5.03 -1.12
CA ASP A 110 -16.05 4.30 -2.31
C ASP A 110 -16.07 2.80 -2.00
N PRO A 111 -17.26 2.19 -1.83
CA PRO A 111 -17.36 0.77 -1.50
C PRO A 111 -16.90 -0.13 -2.65
N THR A 112 -16.71 0.41 -3.85
CA THR A 112 -16.24 -0.35 -5.02
C THR A 112 -14.75 -0.16 -5.28
N ALA A 113 -14.05 0.54 -4.42
CA ALA A 113 -12.63 0.80 -4.59
C ALA A 113 -11.82 -0.50 -4.59
N LEU A 114 -10.78 -0.54 -5.43
CA LEU A 114 -9.75 -1.56 -5.31
C LEU A 114 -8.85 -1.21 -4.13
N VAL A 115 -8.68 -2.13 -3.21
CA VAL A 115 -7.84 -1.91 -2.02
C VAL A 115 -6.54 -2.69 -2.17
N LEU A 116 -5.42 -1.99 -2.10
CA LEU A 116 -4.09 -2.60 -2.02
C LEU A 116 -3.71 -2.73 -0.55
N LEU A 117 -3.51 -3.96 -0.09
CA LEU A 117 -3.37 -4.27 1.31
C LEU A 117 -1.92 -4.64 1.64
N PRO A 118 -1.25 -3.94 2.57
CA PRO A 118 0.09 -4.33 2.99
C PRO A 118 0.04 -5.55 3.91
N GLY A 119 1.14 -6.29 3.97
CA GLY A 119 1.28 -7.43 4.87
C GLY A 119 2.71 -7.93 4.89
N LEU A 120 3.06 -8.69 5.92
CA LEU A 120 4.38 -9.29 6.04
C LEU A 120 4.55 -10.48 5.13
N ALA A 121 3.51 -11.31 5.02
CA ALA A 121 3.56 -12.52 4.20
C ALA A 121 2.16 -12.89 3.73
N PHE A 122 2.11 -13.58 2.61
CA PHE A 122 0.85 -14.03 2.01
C PHE A 122 0.97 -15.49 1.63
N GLY A 123 -0.08 -16.26 1.90
CA GLY A 123 -0.18 -17.64 1.46
C GLY A 123 -0.77 -17.74 0.05
N ALA A 124 -0.51 -18.85 -0.63
CA ALA A 124 -1.08 -19.12 -1.95
C ALA A 124 -2.61 -19.22 -1.92
N ASP A 125 -3.17 -19.52 -0.75
CA ASP A 125 -4.62 -19.61 -0.48
C ASP A 125 -5.26 -18.23 -0.19
N GLY A 126 -4.49 -17.16 -0.24
CA GLY A 126 -4.97 -15.82 0.10
C GLY A 126 -4.81 -15.44 1.58
N ALA A 127 -4.25 -16.31 2.41
CA ALA A 127 -4.00 -15.99 3.81
C ALA A 127 -3.01 -14.83 3.92
N ARG A 128 -3.20 -13.96 4.91
CA ARG A 128 -2.37 -12.78 5.13
C ARG A 128 -1.85 -12.75 6.55
N LEU A 129 -0.54 -12.54 6.69
CA LEU A 129 0.09 -12.24 7.97
C LEU A 129 0.34 -10.75 8.07
N GLY A 130 -0.34 -10.08 9.01
CA GLY A 130 -0.14 -8.66 9.27
C GLY A 130 1.09 -8.39 10.12
N TYR A 131 1.28 -7.13 10.48
CA TYR A 131 2.46 -6.68 11.24
C TYR A 131 2.37 -6.95 12.74
N GLY A 132 1.22 -7.32 13.24
CA GLY A 132 1.04 -7.62 14.66
C GLY A 132 0.48 -6.50 15.50
#